data_ad271bad03f642d17ef2579c306051e1
#
_entry.id   ad271bad03f642d17ef2579c306051e1
#
_cell.length_a   1.000
_cell.length_b   1.000
_cell.length_c   1.000
_cell.angle_alpha   90.00
_cell.angle_beta   90.00
_cell.angle_gamma   90.00
#
_symmetry.space_group_name_H-M   'P 1'
#
loop_
_entity.id
_entity.type
_entity.pdbx_description
1 polymer ?
#
loop_
_entity_poly.entity_id
_entity_poly.type
_entity_poly.pdbx_seq_one_letter_code
_entity_poly.pdbx_strand_id
1 'polypeptide(L)'
;MKVIMVCSGGMSSSMIVDAVKKEAAKENIDLEIVAVGTEAFENEIGDYDLGLVAPQVRHRLDKFKKVGEAVNKPVDVIDPMGYTPIGAPKILKQIKTYV
;
A
#
# COMPACT_ATOMS: atom_id res chain seq x y z
N MET A 1 -3.94 12.12 -0.04
CA MET A 1 -3.07 11.15 -0.73
C MET A 1 -3.81 9.85 -0.97
N LYS A 2 -3.68 9.28 -2.13
CA LYS A 2 -4.34 8.03 -2.50
C LYS A 2 -3.31 6.92 -2.64
N VAL A 3 -3.49 5.83 -1.90
CA VAL A 3 -2.57 4.69 -1.86
C VAL A 3 -3.29 3.42 -2.28
N ILE A 4 -2.68 2.65 -3.16
CA ILE A 4 -3.18 1.34 -3.56
C ILE A 4 -2.21 0.26 -3.08
N MET A 5 -2.74 -0.75 -2.38
CA MET A 5 -1.94 -1.85 -1.87
C MET A 5 -2.29 -3.12 -2.63
N VAL A 6 -1.27 -3.81 -3.13
CA VAL A 6 -1.45 -5.12 -3.74
C VAL A 6 -1.16 -6.21 -2.72
N CYS A 7 -2.03 -7.20 -2.67
CA CYS A 7 -1.85 -8.37 -1.81
C CYS A 7 -2.32 -9.61 -2.56
N SER A 8 -2.05 -10.78 -1.99
CA SER A 8 -2.47 -12.04 -2.59
C SER A 8 -3.98 -12.28 -2.51
N GLY A 9 -4.70 -11.30 -1.95
CA GLY A 9 -6.11 -11.42 -1.66
C GLY A 9 -6.35 -11.98 -0.28
N GLY A 10 -7.51 -11.74 0.27
CA GLY A 10 -7.87 -12.27 1.56
C GLY A 10 -8.23 -11.20 2.58
N MET A 11 -8.79 -11.65 3.68
CA MET A 11 -9.39 -10.76 4.68
C MET A 11 -8.36 -10.04 5.54
N SER A 12 -7.12 -10.56 5.65
CA SER A 12 -6.09 -9.95 6.47
C SER A 12 -5.70 -8.56 5.99
N SER A 13 -5.74 -8.33 4.68
CA SER A 13 -5.39 -7.02 4.12
C SER A 13 -6.40 -5.93 4.48
N SER A 14 -7.68 -6.26 4.62
CA SER A 14 -8.68 -5.25 5.04
C SER A 14 -8.45 -4.82 6.48
N MET A 15 -7.99 -5.69 7.37
CA MET A 15 -7.63 -5.32 8.73
C MET A 15 -6.46 -4.34 8.75
N ILE A 16 -5.47 -4.57 7.92
CA ILE A 16 -4.30 -3.69 7.79
C ILE A 16 -4.72 -2.32 7.26
N VAL A 17 -5.53 -2.31 6.21
CA VAL A 17 -6.03 -1.06 5.62
C VAL A 17 -6.81 -0.25 6.66
N ASP A 18 -7.70 -0.88 7.41
CA ASP A 18 -8.48 -0.19 8.43
C ASP A 18 -7.58 0.37 9.54
N ALA A 19 -6.56 -0.39 9.96
CA ALA A 19 -5.64 0.07 10.99
C ALA A 19 -4.84 1.29 10.51
N VAL A 20 -4.39 1.29 9.26
CA VAL A 20 -3.67 2.43 8.68
C VAL A 20 -4.57 3.65 8.56
N LYS A 21 -5.82 3.47 8.15
CA LYS A 21 -6.79 4.57 8.08
C LYS A 21 -7.02 5.21 9.44
N LYS A 22 -7.15 4.40 10.49
CA LYS A 22 -7.33 4.90 11.85
C LYS A 22 -6.11 5.67 12.32
N GLU A 23 -4.93 5.16 12.02
CA GLU A 23 -3.69 5.84 12.40
C GLU A 23 -3.53 7.18 11.68
N ALA A 24 -3.87 7.23 10.39
CA ALA A 24 -3.85 8.47 9.62
C ALA A 24 -4.82 9.50 10.19
N ALA A 25 -6.02 9.06 10.59
CA ALA A 25 -7.01 9.95 11.19
C ALA A 25 -6.52 10.55 12.51
N LYS A 26 -5.80 9.76 13.32
CA LYS A 26 -5.21 10.27 14.58
C LYS A 26 -4.19 11.37 14.34
N GLU A 27 -3.50 11.33 13.21
CA GLU A 27 -2.48 12.31 12.85
C GLU A 27 -3.01 13.42 11.93
N ASN A 28 -4.32 13.46 11.70
CA ASN A 28 -4.97 14.45 10.82
C ASN A 28 -4.42 14.39 9.39
N ILE A 29 -4.08 13.18 8.91
CA ILE A 29 -3.59 12.98 7.55
C ILE A 29 -4.77 12.54 6.68
N ASP A 30 -4.97 13.24 5.57
CA ASP A 30 -5.98 12.87 4.58
C ASP A 30 -5.43 11.74 3.72
N LEU A 31 -5.85 10.52 4.01
CA LEU A 31 -5.35 9.32 3.35
C LEU A 31 -6.51 8.44 2.88
N GLU A 32 -6.50 8.11 1.58
CA GLU A 32 -7.33 7.06 1.02
C GLU A 32 -6.43 5.87 0.73
N ILE A 33 -6.77 4.69 1.23
CA ILE A 33 -6.00 3.49 1.01
C ILE A 33 -6.94 2.32 0.72
N VAL A 34 -6.63 1.57 -0.32
CA VAL A 34 -7.40 0.38 -0.70
C VAL A 34 -6.45 -0.80 -0.90
N ALA A 35 -6.95 -2.01 -0.68
CA ALA A 35 -6.22 -3.24 -0.94
C ALA A 35 -6.89 -3.99 -2.09
N VAL A 36 -6.11 -4.41 -3.08
CA VAL A 36 -6.61 -5.05 -4.28
C VAL A 36 -5.74 -6.24 -4.68
N GLY A 37 -6.23 -7.06 -5.60
CA GLY A 37 -5.45 -8.13 -6.20
C GLY A 37 -4.48 -7.59 -7.25
N THR A 38 -3.63 -8.49 -7.79
CA THR A 38 -2.58 -8.14 -8.73
C THR A 38 -3.11 -7.43 -9.97
N GLU A 39 -4.16 -7.98 -10.58
CA GLU A 39 -4.72 -7.43 -11.82
C GLU A 39 -5.28 -6.02 -11.61
N ALA A 40 -6.04 -5.83 -10.56
CA ALA A 40 -6.61 -4.52 -10.26
C ALA A 40 -5.50 -3.51 -9.95
N PHE A 41 -4.44 -3.92 -9.26
CA PHE A 41 -3.30 -3.06 -8.99
C PHE A 41 -2.68 -2.54 -10.28
N GLU A 42 -2.41 -3.43 -11.24
CA GLU A 42 -1.81 -3.05 -12.51
C GLU A 42 -2.69 -2.09 -13.30
N ASN A 43 -4.00 -2.29 -13.25
CA ASN A 43 -4.94 -1.45 -14.01
C ASN A 43 -5.21 -0.11 -13.35
N GLU A 44 -5.11 -0.01 -12.03
CA GLU A 44 -5.59 1.16 -11.29
C GLU A 44 -4.50 2.04 -10.69
N ILE A 45 -3.26 1.57 -10.64
CA ILE A 45 -2.18 2.32 -9.97
C ILE A 45 -2.00 3.74 -10.54
N GLY A 46 -2.29 3.94 -11.81
CA GLY A 46 -2.19 5.26 -12.44
C GLY A 46 -3.10 6.31 -11.80
N ASP A 47 -4.17 5.88 -11.14
CA ASP A 47 -5.13 6.76 -10.46
C ASP A 47 -4.75 7.04 -9.00
N TYR A 48 -3.64 6.49 -8.53
CA TYR A 48 -3.19 6.61 -7.14
C TYR A 48 -1.84 7.31 -7.07
N ASP A 49 -1.47 7.75 -5.88
CA ASP A 49 -0.20 8.47 -5.66
C ASP A 49 0.95 7.54 -5.30
N LEU A 50 0.64 6.38 -4.72
CA LEU A 50 1.65 5.43 -4.24
C LEU A 50 1.09 4.01 -4.31
N GLY A 51 1.93 3.07 -4.76
CA GLY A 51 1.62 1.65 -4.70
C GLY A 51 2.43 0.98 -3.59
N LEU A 52 1.77 0.17 -2.77
CA LEU A 52 2.43 -0.62 -1.74
C LEU A 52 2.26 -2.09 -2.04
N VAL A 53 3.34 -2.86 -1.87
CA VAL A 53 3.36 -4.31 -2.11
C VAL A 53 3.37 -5.02 -0.78
N ALA A 54 2.35 -5.85 -0.53
CA ALA A 54 2.27 -6.64 0.69
C ALA A 54 3.41 -7.67 0.73
N PRO A 55 3.92 -8.02 1.93
CA PRO A 55 5.04 -8.96 2.05
C PRO A 55 4.76 -10.31 1.40
N GLN A 56 3.51 -10.76 1.34
CA GLN A 56 3.13 -12.05 0.76
C GLN A 56 3.44 -12.13 -0.74
N VAL A 57 3.49 -10.98 -1.42
CA VAL A 57 3.75 -10.91 -2.87
C VAL A 57 5.04 -10.16 -3.19
N ARG A 58 5.92 -10.01 -2.22
CA ARG A 58 7.20 -9.29 -2.40
C ARG A 58 8.09 -9.89 -3.49
N HIS A 59 7.92 -11.18 -3.78
CA HIS A 59 8.67 -11.85 -4.84
C HIS A 59 8.32 -11.29 -6.23
N ARG A 60 7.24 -10.53 -6.35
CA ARG A 60 6.84 -9.87 -7.60
C ARG A 60 7.11 -8.36 -7.58
N LEU A 61 7.89 -7.90 -6.62
CA LEU A 61 8.15 -6.46 -6.44
C LEU A 61 8.70 -5.82 -7.72
N ASP A 62 9.63 -6.48 -8.40
CA ASP A 62 10.21 -5.94 -9.62
C ASP A 62 9.16 -5.70 -10.69
N LYS A 63 8.21 -6.62 -10.83
CA LYS A 63 7.10 -6.48 -11.78
C LYS A 63 6.22 -5.28 -11.42
N PHE A 64 5.88 -5.14 -10.14
CA PHE A 64 5.03 -4.05 -9.68
C PHE A 64 5.75 -2.69 -9.82
N LYS A 65 7.06 -2.65 -9.57
CA LYS A 65 7.84 -1.44 -9.78
C LYS A 65 7.84 -1.00 -11.24
N LYS A 66 7.95 -1.95 -12.17
CA LYS A 66 7.87 -1.64 -13.61
C LYS A 66 6.50 -1.08 -13.99
N VAL A 67 5.45 -1.65 -13.44
CA VAL A 67 4.08 -1.16 -13.67
C VAL A 67 3.95 0.28 -13.18
N GLY A 68 4.47 0.58 -12.00
CA GLY A 68 4.47 1.94 -11.45
C GLY A 68 5.29 2.92 -12.29
N GLU A 69 6.48 2.50 -12.74
CA GLU A 69 7.34 3.33 -13.60
C GLU A 69 6.63 3.73 -14.89
N ALA A 70 5.85 2.82 -15.47
CA ALA A 70 5.14 3.07 -16.71
C ALA A 70 4.12 4.21 -16.59
N VAL A 71 3.65 4.51 -15.38
CA VAL A 71 2.68 5.58 -15.09
C VAL A 71 3.26 6.66 -14.18
N ASN A 72 4.58 6.65 -13.96
CA ASN A 72 5.29 7.60 -13.11
C ASN A 72 4.79 7.63 -11.66
N LYS A 73 4.48 6.47 -11.11
CA LYS A 73 4.05 6.34 -9.71
C LYS A 73 5.04 5.49 -8.92
N PRO A 74 5.41 5.92 -7.70
CA PRO A 74 6.31 5.11 -6.86
C PRO A 74 5.63 3.85 -6.38
N VAL A 75 6.39 2.77 -6.27
CA VAL A 75 5.95 1.50 -5.73
C VAL A 75 6.99 1.03 -4.71
N ASP A 76 6.54 0.65 -3.53
CA ASP A 76 7.42 0.21 -2.47
C ASP A 76 6.85 -1.05 -1.81
N VAL A 77 7.69 -1.80 -1.11
CA VAL A 77 7.27 -3.00 -0.39
C VAL A 77 7.04 -2.66 1.08
N ILE A 78 5.99 -3.23 1.66
CA ILE A 78 5.69 -3.05 3.08
C ILE A 78 6.64 -3.94 3.90
N ASP A 79 7.28 -3.37 4.92
CA ASP A 79 8.08 -4.13 5.86
C ASP A 79 7.20 -5.21 6.52
N PRO A 80 7.61 -6.50 6.49
CA PRO A 80 6.83 -7.55 7.13
C PRO A 80 6.50 -7.27 8.60
N MET A 81 7.37 -6.61 9.32
CA MET A 81 7.12 -6.24 10.72
C MET A 81 6.06 -5.16 10.87
N GLY A 82 5.83 -4.37 9.82
CA GLY A 82 4.75 -3.38 9.79
C GLY A 82 3.42 -3.94 9.33
N TYR A 83 3.42 -5.11 8.69
CA TYR A 83 2.22 -5.68 8.10
C TYR A 83 1.42 -6.48 9.14
N THR A 84 1.02 -5.80 10.21
CA THR A 84 0.20 -6.33 11.29
C THR A 84 -0.76 -5.23 11.74
N PRO A 85 -1.87 -5.55 12.41
CA PRO A 85 -2.78 -4.51 12.91
C PRO A 85 -2.10 -3.51 13.84
N ILE A 86 -1.10 -3.94 14.62
CA ILE A 86 -0.36 -3.07 15.52
C ILE A 86 0.81 -2.37 14.82
N GLY A 87 1.13 -2.75 13.59
CA GLY A 87 2.20 -2.16 12.80
C GLY A 87 1.77 -0.99 11.93
N ALA A 88 0.51 -0.56 12.02
CA ALA A 88 -0.01 0.53 11.20
C ALA A 88 0.84 1.82 11.28
N PRO A 89 1.38 2.24 12.44
CA PRO A 89 2.24 3.42 12.49
C PRO A 89 3.48 3.30 11.60
N LYS A 90 4.05 2.09 11.46
CA LYS A 90 5.20 1.88 10.58
C LYS A 90 4.83 2.04 9.12
N ILE A 91 3.67 1.49 8.72
CA ILE A 91 3.18 1.62 7.36
C ILE A 91 2.90 3.10 7.06
N LEU A 92 2.26 3.80 7.97
CA LEU A 92 1.97 5.22 7.79
C LEU A 92 3.25 6.04 7.67
N LYS A 93 4.26 5.73 8.47
CA LYS A 93 5.56 6.39 8.39
C LYS A 93 6.19 6.19 7.00
N GLN A 94 6.10 4.99 6.45
CA GLN A 94 6.58 4.68 5.12
C GLN A 94 5.82 5.50 4.06
N ILE A 95 4.50 5.59 4.18
CA ILE A 95 3.68 6.41 3.29
C ILE A 95 4.09 7.87 3.34
N LYS A 96 4.38 8.39 4.54
CA LYS A 96 4.78 9.79 4.72
C LYS A 96 6.06 10.15 3.99
N THR A 97 6.93 9.19 3.70
CA THR A 97 8.16 9.48 2.95
C THR A 97 7.88 9.86 1.51
N TYR A 98 6.67 9.62 1.01
CA TYR A 98 6.26 9.92 -0.37
C TYR A 98 5.31 11.11 -0.47
N VAL A 99 5.01 11.73 0.64
CA VAL A 99 4.12 12.90 0.68
C VAL A 99 4.90 14.21 0.47
#